data_31f220b8a6b0090e91582c371707f4d5
#
_entry.id   31f220b8a6b0090e91582c371707f4d5
#
_cell.length_a   1.000
_cell.length_b   1.000
_cell.length_c   1.000
_cell.angle_alpha   90.00
_cell.angle_beta   90.00
_cell.angle_gamma   90.00
#
_symmetry.space_group_name_H-M   'P 1'
#
loop_
_entity.id
_entity.type
_entity.pdbx_description
1 polymer ?
#
loop_
_entity_poly.entity_id
_entity_poly.type
_entity_poly.pdbx_seq_one_letter_code
_entity_poly.pdbx_strand_id
1 'polypeptide(L)'
;MPSMIRSNCVFTAVLALCLLPLRSQGATGESLDRLVAEDWAAQERRLDRSPTDVEAIRSVHSRAKALLNHLVAMPHPPDLAAERAKLDSLARSVSQAEQLDAADRLALYQQIRSLARGAAMKNPLLAGKRIAFMKRRRFVCQMLHEYLGYFYDYGD
;
A
#
# COMPACT_ATOMS: atom_id res chain seq x y z
N MET A 1 -5.61 0.76 83.76
CA MET A 1 -4.32 0.39 83.08
C MET A 1 -4.69 -0.30 81.81
N PRO A 2 -4.50 0.31 80.63
CA PRO A 2 -4.88 -0.28 79.39
C PRO A 2 -3.65 -0.96 78.70
N SER A 3 -3.85 -2.16 78.23
CA SER A 3 -2.89 -2.93 77.47
C SER A 3 -2.80 -2.47 76.01
N MET A 4 -1.58 -2.18 75.58
CA MET A 4 -1.24 -1.85 74.21
C MET A 4 -1.28 -3.12 73.36
N ILE A 5 -2.17 -3.16 72.40
CA ILE A 5 -2.15 -4.14 71.30
C ILE A 5 -1.36 -3.52 70.13
N ARG A 6 -0.17 -4.05 69.84
CA ARG A 6 0.63 -3.71 68.67
C ARG A 6 0.08 -4.48 67.47
N SER A 7 -0.50 -3.76 66.56
CA SER A 7 -0.93 -4.30 65.27
C SER A 7 0.27 -4.34 64.31
N ASN A 8 0.71 -5.57 63.96
CA ASN A 8 1.72 -5.79 62.93
C ASN A 8 1.05 -5.66 61.56
N CYS A 9 1.26 -4.57 60.87
CA CYS A 9 0.94 -4.44 59.47
C CYS A 9 1.98 -5.21 58.66
N VAL A 10 1.61 -6.40 58.18
CA VAL A 10 2.37 -7.14 57.17
C VAL A 10 2.12 -6.47 55.83
N PHE A 11 3.14 -5.82 55.31
CA PHE A 11 3.15 -5.24 53.97
C PHE A 11 3.28 -6.40 52.98
N THR A 12 2.17 -6.84 52.44
CA THR A 12 2.17 -7.77 51.32
C THR A 12 2.40 -6.95 50.03
N ALA A 13 3.64 -6.89 49.58
CA ALA A 13 3.98 -6.30 48.31
C ALA A 13 3.47 -7.26 47.19
N VAL A 14 2.31 -6.95 46.64
CA VAL A 14 1.81 -7.59 45.43
C VAL A 14 2.61 -7.06 44.26
N LEU A 15 3.55 -7.91 43.76
CA LEU A 15 4.27 -7.67 42.54
C LEU A 15 3.30 -7.83 41.37
N ALA A 16 2.60 -6.74 41.01
CA ALA A 16 1.81 -6.69 39.78
C ALA A 16 2.77 -6.66 38.59
N LEU A 17 3.13 -7.86 38.11
CA LEU A 17 3.84 -8.03 36.86
C LEU A 17 2.90 -7.55 35.75
N CYS A 18 3.07 -6.30 35.33
CA CYS A 18 2.39 -5.74 34.17
C CYS A 18 2.73 -6.57 32.94
N LEU A 19 1.91 -7.53 32.60
CA LEU A 19 1.83 -8.11 31.26
C LEU A 19 1.34 -6.98 30.33
N LEU A 20 2.27 -6.13 29.91
CA LEU A 20 2.03 -5.24 28.79
C LEU A 20 1.81 -6.16 27.57
N PRO A 21 0.61 -6.13 26.96
CA PRO A 21 0.45 -6.79 25.69
C PRO A 21 1.47 -6.16 24.74
N LEU A 22 2.40 -6.96 24.21
CA LEU A 22 3.16 -6.57 23.03
C LEU A 22 2.12 -6.26 21.94
N ARG A 23 1.70 -5.00 21.88
CA ARG A 23 0.99 -4.48 20.74
C ARG A 23 1.95 -4.64 19.57
N SER A 24 1.75 -5.68 18.78
CA SER A 24 2.25 -5.69 17.42
C SER A 24 1.72 -4.39 16.80
N GLN A 25 2.59 -3.41 16.60
CA GLN A 25 2.28 -2.22 15.82
C GLN A 25 2.10 -2.72 14.38
N GLY A 26 0.92 -3.28 14.09
CA GLY A 26 0.44 -3.38 12.75
C GLY A 26 0.53 -1.97 12.16
N ALA A 27 1.24 -1.83 11.04
CA ALA A 27 1.31 -0.56 10.33
C ALA A 27 -0.11 0.00 10.26
N THR A 28 -0.35 1.15 10.86
CA THR A 28 -1.65 1.83 10.82
C THR A 28 -1.98 2.03 9.35
N GLY A 29 -3.27 2.01 8.97
CA GLY A 29 -3.69 2.18 7.58
C GLY A 29 -3.04 3.41 6.92
N GLU A 30 -2.85 4.49 7.68
CA GLU A 30 -2.14 5.70 7.25
C GLU A 30 -0.67 5.43 6.87
N SER A 31 0.05 4.58 7.61
CA SER A 31 1.41 4.18 7.28
C SER A 31 1.47 3.39 5.96
N LEU A 32 0.49 2.50 5.73
CA LEU A 32 0.44 1.71 4.50
C LEU A 32 0.11 2.59 3.29
N ASP A 33 -0.84 3.49 3.40
CA ASP A 33 -1.21 4.39 2.31
C ASP A 33 -0.06 5.33 1.93
N ARG A 34 0.72 5.79 2.91
CA ARG A 34 1.94 6.55 2.65
C ARG A 34 2.96 5.74 1.88
N LEU A 35 3.26 4.50 2.31
CA LEU A 35 4.20 3.62 1.61
C LEU A 35 3.75 3.34 0.17
N VAL A 36 2.45 3.16 -0.05
CA VAL A 36 1.88 2.97 -1.38
C VAL A 36 2.05 4.21 -2.24
N ALA A 37 1.81 5.40 -1.69
CA ALA A 37 2.00 6.66 -2.42
C ALA A 37 3.48 6.90 -2.78
N GLU A 38 4.40 6.60 -1.87
CA GLU A 38 5.84 6.68 -2.09
C GLU A 38 6.28 5.72 -3.21
N ASP A 39 5.78 4.48 -3.23
CA ASP A 39 6.04 3.51 -4.29
C ASP A 39 5.52 3.98 -5.65
N TRP A 40 4.31 4.52 -5.71
CA TRP A 40 3.78 5.10 -6.95
C TRP A 40 4.62 6.25 -7.46
N ALA A 41 5.07 7.14 -6.57
CA ALA A 41 5.97 8.22 -6.94
C ALA A 41 7.33 7.68 -7.44
N ALA A 42 7.84 6.62 -6.83
CA ALA A 42 9.07 5.98 -7.30
C ALA A 42 8.89 5.34 -8.69
N GLN A 43 7.72 4.77 -9.00
CA GLN A 43 7.41 4.24 -10.33
C GLN A 43 7.42 5.33 -11.40
N GLU A 44 6.82 6.50 -11.12
CA GLU A 44 6.83 7.61 -12.09
C GLU A 44 8.24 8.19 -12.27
N ARG A 45 9.04 8.30 -11.20
CA ARG A 45 10.45 8.74 -11.31
C ARG A 45 11.29 7.86 -12.22
N ARG A 46 11.04 6.53 -12.27
CA ARG A 46 11.72 5.63 -13.22
C ARG A 46 11.37 5.90 -14.68
N LEU A 47 10.33 6.66 -14.92
CA LEU A 47 9.88 7.10 -16.24
C LEU A 47 10.17 8.60 -16.47
N ASP A 48 11.06 9.18 -15.64
CA ASP A 48 11.43 10.60 -15.66
C ASP A 48 10.21 11.54 -15.53
N ARG A 49 9.20 11.12 -14.74
CA ARG A 49 7.96 11.86 -14.52
C ARG A 49 7.68 12.04 -13.04
N SER A 50 6.82 13.04 -12.74
CA SER A 50 6.21 13.24 -11.43
C SER A 50 4.76 12.74 -11.41
N PRO A 51 4.23 12.28 -10.27
CA PRO A 51 2.79 12.05 -10.10
C PRO A 51 1.91 13.28 -10.39
N THR A 52 2.49 14.48 -10.34
CA THR A 52 1.80 15.73 -10.65
C THR A 52 1.81 16.10 -12.13
N ASP A 53 2.50 15.34 -12.96
CA ASP A 53 2.55 15.60 -14.40
C ASP A 53 1.25 15.16 -15.08
N VAL A 54 0.77 16.01 -15.97
CA VAL A 54 -0.46 15.73 -16.74
C VAL A 54 -0.37 14.43 -17.51
N GLU A 55 0.81 14.15 -18.06
CA GLU A 55 1.04 12.88 -18.77
C GLU A 55 0.94 11.66 -17.85
N ALA A 56 1.47 11.74 -16.62
CA ALA A 56 1.33 10.69 -15.63
C ALA A 56 -0.15 10.43 -15.30
N ILE A 57 -0.93 11.50 -15.09
CA ILE A 57 -2.37 11.42 -14.81
C ILE A 57 -3.12 10.76 -15.98
N ARG A 58 -2.87 11.21 -17.21
CA ARG A 58 -3.50 10.63 -18.42
C ARG A 58 -3.13 9.15 -18.60
N SER A 59 -1.86 8.81 -18.36
CA SER A 59 -1.35 7.44 -18.45
C SER A 59 -2.02 6.51 -17.42
N VAL A 60 -2.10 6.92 -16.15
CA VAL A 60 -2.73 6.08 -15.12
C VAL A 60 -4.22 5.95 -15.33
N HIS A 61 -4.92 6.99 -15.84
CA HIS A 61 -6.32 6.91 -16.20
C HIS A 61 -6.56 5.91 -17.34
N SER A 62 -5.77 5.97 -18.40
CA SER A 62 -5.84 5.03 -19.53
C SER A 62 -5.60 3.60 -19.08
N ARG A 63 -4.58 3.37 -18.24
CA ARG A 63 -4.28 2.03 -17.67
C ARG A 63 -5.40 1.53 -16.75
N ALA A 64 -5.99 2.40 -15.93
CA ALA A 64 -7.14 2.05 -15.10
C ALA A 64 -8.34 1.60 -15.95
N LYS A 65 -8.63 2.34 -17.02
CA LYS A 65 -9.69 1.97 -17.97
C LYS A 65 -9.43 0.62 -18.65
N ALA A 66 -8.20 0.40 -19.11
CA ALA A 66 -7.80 -0.87 -19.71
C ALA A 66 -7.93 -2.04 -18.72
N LEU A 67 -7.51 -1.85 -17.46
CA LEU A 67 -7.67 -2.85 -16.38
C LEU A 67 -9.15 -3.20 -16.16
N LEU A 68 -10.02 -2.20 -16.00
CA LEU A 68 -11.45 -2.43 -15.79
C LEU A 68 -12.07 -3.19 -16.96
N ASN A 69 -11.71 -2.83 -18.19
CA ASN A 69 -12.20 -3.53 -19.39
C ASN A 69 -11.69 -4.98 -19.44
N HIS A 70 -10.43 -5.21 -19.07
CA HIS A 70 -9.87 -6.56 -19.00
C HIS A 70 -10.60 -7.42 -17.97
N LEU A 71 -10.83 -6.91 -16.75
CA LEU A 71 -11.50 -7.65 -15.69
C LEU A 71 -12.95 -8.01 -16.04
N VAL A 72 -13.66 -7.11 -16.74
CA VAL A 72 -15.03 -7.38 -17.20
C VAL A 72 -15.10 -8.43 -18.33
N ALA A 73 -14.03 -8.53 -19.11
CA ALA A 73 -13.92 -9.53 -20.18
C ALA A 73 -13.55 -10.93 -19.67
N MET A 74 -13.29 -11.10 -18.37
CA MET A 74 -12.92 -12.41 -17.80
C MET A 74 -14.13 -13.36 -17.76
N PRO A 75 -13.93 -14.70 -17.75
CA PRO A 75 -15.03 -15.68 -17.70
C PRO A 75 -15.97 -15.54 -16.51
N HIS A 76 -15.46 -15.03 -15.38
CA HIS A 76 -16.24 -14.74 -14.17
C HIS A 76 -15.93 -13.29 -13.76
N PRO A 77 -16.56 -12.31 -14.41
CA PRO A 77 -16.23 -10.91 -14.16
C PRO A 77 -16.67 -10.50 -12.74
N PRO A 78 -15.81 -9.75 -12.03
CA PRO A 78 -16.20 -9.16 -10.76
C PRO A 78 -17.19 -8.00 -10.98
N ASP A 79 -17.99 -7.68 -9.97
CA ASP A 79 -18.78 -6.45 -9.99
C ASP A 79 -17.85 -5.22 -9.86
N LEU A 80 -17.81 -4.43 -10.94
CA LEU A 80 -17.00 -3.22 -11.07
C LEU A 80 -17.85 -2.00 -11.44
N ALA A 81 -19.16 -2.06 -11.25
CA ALA A 81 -20.06 -0.97 -11.63
C ALA A 81 -19.69 0.35 -10.91
N ALA A 82 -19.39 0.27 -9.62
CA ALA A 82 -19.00 1.43 -8.81
C ALA A 82 -17.64 2.01 -9.26
N GLU A 83 -16.65 1.16 -9.54
CA GLU A 83 -15.32 1.59 -10.01
C GLU A 83 -15.41 2.24 -11.40
N ARG A 84 -16.22 1.71 -12.29
CA ARG A 84 -16.47 2.30 -13.61
C ARG A 84 -17.12 3.68 -13.50
N ALA A 85 -18.22 3.78 -12.77
CA ALA A 85 -18.90 5.05 -12.56
C ALA A 85 -17.95 6.10 -11.94
N LYS A 86 -17.11 5.69 -10.98
CA LYS A 86 -16.11 6.57 -10.37
C LYS A 86 -15.05 7.00 -11.37
N LEU A 87 -14.50 6.07 -12.17
CA LEU A 87 -13.49 6.40 -13.19
C LEU A 87 -14.06 7.36 -14.24
N ASP A 88 -15.30 7.14 -14.68
CA ASP A 88 -15.98 8.01 -15.63
C ASP A 88 -16.22 9.42 -15.06
N SER A 89 -16.54 9.51 -13.76
CA SER A 89 -16.66 10.82 -13.09
C SER A 89 -15.35 11.60 -13.04
N LEU A 90 -14.20 10.93 -13.00
CA LEU A 90 -12.89 11.54 -12.99
C LEU A 90 -12.41 11.97 -14.39
N ALA A 91 -13.00 11.44 -15.45
CA ALA A 91 -12.58 11.71 -16.84
C ALA A 91 -12.57 13.21 -17.18
N ARG A 92 -13.53 13.98 -16.65
CA ARG A 92 -13.58 15.45 -16.84
C ARG A 92 -12.38 16.12 -16.20
N SER A 93 -12.06 15.78 -14.95
CA SER A 93 -10.89 16.33 -14.24
C SER A 93 -9.58 15.94 -14.92
N VAL A 94 -9.50 14.73 -15.48
CA VAL A 94 -8.33 14.30 -16.27
C VAL A 94 -8.18 15.15 -17.55
N SER A 95 -9.28 15.48 -18.23
CA SER A 95 -9.22 16.35 -19.42
C SER A 95 -8.81 17.79 -19.10
N GLN A 96 -9.10 18.25 -17.88
CA GLN A 96 -8.79 19.58 -17.37
C GLN A 96 -7.52 19.62 -16.50
N ALA A 97 -6.74 18.53 -16.47
CA ALA A 97 -5.59 18.41 -15.56
C ALA A 97 -4.53 19.52 -15.74
N GLU A 98 -4.42 20.12 -16.92
CA GLU A 98 -3.52 21.26 -17.18
C GLU A 98 -3.90 22.52 -16.38
N GLN A 99 -5.19 22.67 -16.06
CA GLN A 99 -5.74 23.83 -15.34
C GLN A 99 -5.69 23.65 -13.81
N LEU A 100 -5.42 22.44 -13.34
CA LEU A 100 -5.34 22.12 -11.92
C LEU A 100 -3.98 22.54 -11.36
N ASP A 101 -3.94 22.89 -10.09
CA ASP A 101 -2.69 23.10 -9.38
C ASP A 101 -1.97 21.74 -9.08
N ALA A 102 -0.76 21.82 -8.54
CA ALA A 102 0.05 20.61 -8.27
C ALA A 102 -0.57 19.70 -7.19
N ALA A 103 -1.25 20.28 -6.21
CA ALA A 103 -1.89 19.52 -5.12
C ALA A 103 -3.12 18.78 -5.65
N ASP A 104 -3.95 19.42 -6.43
CA ASP A 104 -5.13 18.84 -7.07
C ASP A 104 -4.74 17.76 -8.08
N ARG A 105 -3.67 17.99 -8.85
CA ARG A 105 -3.10 16.98 -9.75
C ARG A 105 -2.62 15.74 -9.00
N LEU A 106 -1.92 15.92 -7.88
CA LEU A 106 -1.48 14.81 -7.06
C LEU A 106 -2.67 14.03 -6.48
N ALA A 107 -3.68 14.74 -5.97
CA ALA A 107 -4.91 14.13 -5.44
C ALA A 107 -5.65 13.32 -6.53
N LEU A 108 -5.78 13.87 -7.74
CA LEU A 108 -6.39 13.20 -8.87
C LEU A 108 -5.61 11.92 -9.27
N TYR A 109 -4.29 12.02 -9.36
CA TYR A 109 -3.41 10.88 -9.63
C TYR A 109 -3.63 9.75 -8.59
N GLN A 110 -3.60 10.11 -7.30
CA GLN A 110 -3.78 9.16 -6.21
C GLN A 110 -5.18 8.52 -6.21
N GLN A 111 -6.22 9.29 -6.50
CA GLN A 111 -7.58 8.77 -6.62
C GLN A 111 -7.69 7.71 -7.72
N ILE A 112 -7.13 7.97 -8.90
CA ILE A 112 -7.14 7.02 -10.02
C ILE A 112 -6.35 5.76 -9.67
N ARG A 113 -5.17 5.90 -9.07
CA ARG A 113 -4.33 4.77 -8.65
C ARG A 113 -5.00 3.91 -7.58
N SER A 114 -5.63 4.53 -6.59
CA SER A 114 -6.36 3.83 -5.52
C SER A 114 -7.55 3.05 -6.09
N LEU A 115 -8.29 3.65 -7.01
CA LEU A 115 -9.40 2.99 -7.71
C LEU A 115 -8.89 1.77 -8.49
N ALA A 116 -7.85 1.94 -9.29
CA ALA A 116 -7.27 0.84 -10.06
C ALA A 116 -6.74 -0.28 -9.16
N ARG A 117 -6.10 0.06 -8.03
CA ARG A 117 -5.66 -0.92 -7.03
C ARG A 117 -6.84 -1.69 -6.44
N GLY A 118 -7.90 -0.99 -6.03
CA GLY A 118 -9.12 -1.61 -5.52
C GLY A 118 -9.75 -2.58 -6.53
N ALA A 119 -9.86 -2.16 -7.79
CA ALA A 119 -10.36 -3.01 -8.86
C ALA A 119 -9.47 -4.24 -9.12
N ALA A 120 -8.15 -4.07 -9.12
CA ALA A 120 -7.20 -5.17 -9.29
C ALA A 120 -7.36 -6.26 -8.21
N MET A 121 -7.65 -5.86 -6.96
CA MET A 121 -7.88 -6.79 -5.85
C MET A 121 -9.17 -7.58 -5.97
N LYS A 122 -10.12 -7.13 -6.79
CA LYS A 122 -11.35 -7.88 -7.13
C LYS A 122 -11.15 -8.94 -8.24
N ASN A 123 -9.92 -9.08 -8.75
CA ASN A 123 -9.62 -10.06 -9.79
C ASN A 123 -9.97 -11.47 -9.30
N PRO A 124 -10.84 -12.23 -10.03
CA PRO A 124 -11.26 -13.58 -9.62
C PRO A 124 -10.10 -14.56 -9.45
N LEU A 125 -8.98 -14.34 -10.17
CA LEU A 125 -7.77 -15.16 -10.03
C LEU A 125 -7.10 -15.00 -8.67
N LEU A 126 -7.36 -13.90 -7.96
CA LEU A 126 -6.83 -13.63 -6.62
C LEU A 126 -7.81 -14.03 -5.51
N ALA A 127 -9.11 -14.20 -5.84
CA ALA A 127 -10.14 -14.51 -4.88
C ALA A 127 -9.84 -15.81 -4.12
N GLY A 128 -9.82 -15.74 -2.78
CA GLY A 128 -9.54 -16.88 -1.92
C GLY A 128 -8.09 -17.39 -1.96
N LYS A 129 -7.19 -16.72 -2.69
CA LYS A 129 -5.78 -17.11 -2.74
C LYS A 129 -4.97 -16.43 -1.65
N ARG A 130 -4.05 -17.18 -1.06
CA ARG A 130 -2.99 -16.62 -0.23
C ARG A 130 -1.80 -16.32 -1.12
N ILE A 131 -1.40 -15.05 -1.17
CA ILE A 131 -0.26 -14.61 -1.97
C ILE A 131 0.91 -14.44 -1.03
N ALA A 132 1.98 -15.20 -1.25
CA ALA A 132 3.25 -15.02 -0.57
C ALA A 132 4.23 -14.35 -1.54
N PHE A 133 4.92 -13.32 -1.07
CA PHE A 133 6.00 -12.69 -1.82
C PHE A 133 7.20 -12.49 -0.90
N MET A 134 8.38 -12.52 -1.50
CA MET A 134 9.62 -12.27 -0.79
C MET A 134 10.21 -10.95 -1.30
N LYS A 135 10.38 -9.97 -0.41
CA LYS A 135 11.14 -8.75 -0.70
C LYS A 135 12.58 -8.99 -0.27
N ARG A 136 13.50 -8.97 -1.20
CA ARG A 136 14.95 -9.00 -0.92
C ARG A 136 15.53 -7.61 -1.13
N ARG A 137 16.36 -7.14 -0.21
CA ARG A 137 17.12 -5.89 -0.36
C ARG A 137 18.28 -6.07 -1.34
N ARG A 138 18.91 -7.22 -1.29
CA ARG A 138 19.98 -7.59 -2.22
C ARG A 138 19.71 -8.97 -2.79
N PHE A 139 19.91 -9.11 -4.06
CA PHE A 139 19.96 -10.40 -4.71
C PHE A 139 21.41 -10.66 -5.11
N VAL A 140 22.08 -11.54 -4.37
CA VAL A 140 23.41 -12.05 -4.77
C VAL A 140 23.16 -13.44 -5.38
N CYS A 141 23.30 -13.56 -6.67
CA CYS A 141 23.23 -14.85 -7.33
C CYS A 141 24.60 -15.52 -7.23
N GLN A 142 24.87 -16.15 -6.09
CA GLN A 142 26.14 -16.76 -5.79
C GLN A 142 26.52 -17.85 -6.81
N MET A 143 25.53 -18.57 -7.29
CA MET A 143 25.76 -19.61 -8.30
C MET A 143 26.23 -19.05 -9.63
N LEU A 144 25.64 -17.95 -10.10
CA LEU A 144 26.08 -17.28 -11.33
C LEU A 144 27.44 -16.60 -11.16
N HIS A 145 27.72 -16.11 -9.96
CA HIS A 145 29.04 -15.56 -9.60
C HIS A 145 30.12 -16.62 -9.66
N GLU A 146 29.89 -17.78 -9.05
CA GLU A 146 30.89 -18.85 -8.97
C GLU A 146 31.15 -19.54 -10.31
N TYR A 147 30.11 -19.69 -11.16
CA TYR A 147 30.23 -20.43 -12.41
C TYR A 147 30.32 -19.59 -13.68
N LEU A 148 29.78 -18.36 -13.67
CA LEU A 148 29.71 -17.52 -14.87
C LEU A 148 30.37 -16.16 -14.71
N GLY A 149 30.84 -15.81 -13.50
CA GLY A 149 31.52 -14.52 -13.22
C GLY A 149 30.63 -13.28 -13.35
N TYR A 150 29.30 -13.45 -13.32
CA TYR A 150 28.36 -12.34 -13.40
C TYR A 150 27.92 -11.87 -12.02
N PHE A 151 28.10 -10.60 -11.77
CA PHE A 151 27.56 -9.92 -10.58
C PHE A 151 26.36 -9.11 -10.99
N TYR A 152 25.22 -9.41 -10.40
CA TYR A 152 24.06 -8.52 -10.45
C TYR A 152 23.86 -7.94 -9.05
N ASP A 153 24.33 -6.73 -8.86
CA ASP A 153 23.98 -5.94 -7.68
C ASP A 153 22.74 -5.12 -8.05
N TYR A 154 21.57 -5.60 -7.61
CA TYR A 154 20.38 -4.81 -7.67
C TYR A 154 20.39 -3.91 -6.44
N GLY A 155 20.86 -2.68 -6.62
CA GLY A 155 20.91 -1.66 -5.57
C GLY A 155 19.59 -1.49 -4.83
N ASP A 156 19.67 -0.89 -3.66
CA ASP A 156 18.57 -0.65 -2.71
C ASP A 156 17.33 -0.02 -3.34
#